data_01679fa3d36fe0e9dd1a4bcae103df58
#
_entry.id   01679fa3d36fe0e9dd1a4bcae103df58
#
_cell.length_a   1.000
_cell.length_b   1.000
_cell.length_c   1.000
_cell.angle_alpha   90.00
_cell.angle_beta   90.00
_cell.angle_gamma   90.00
#
_symmetry.space_group_name_H-M   'P 1'
#
loop_
_entity.id
_entity.type
_entity.pdbx_description
1 polymer ?
#
loop_
_entity_poly.entity_id
_entity_poly.type
_entity_poly.pdbx_seq_one_letter_code
_entity_poly.pdbx_strand_id
1 'polypeptide(L)'
;AQKALNWGLIWEVYENDGFDQGVIELAERLAEQPSSSISLIKKALNTASQNTLAEQLQLERELQRIAGQSDNYKEGVAAFIEKRKANFN
;
A
#
# COMPACT_ATOMS: atom_id res chain seq x y z
N ALA A 1 6.61 -21.88 8.70
CA ALA A 1 6.47 -20.45 8.39
C ALA A 1 7.47 -19.99 7.33
N GLN A 2 8.78 -20.32 7.46
CA GLN A 2 9.84 -19.84 6.56
C GLN A 2 9.60 -20.19 5.08
N LYS A 3 9.08 -21.39 4.79
CA LYS A 3 8.75 -21.80 3.41
C LYS A 3 7.62 -20.95 2.80
N ALA A 4 6.65 -20.56 3.61
CA ALA A 4 5.55 -19.70 3.18
C ALA A 4 6.05 -18.27 2.89
N LEU A 5 6.97 -17.74 3.70
CA LEU A 5 7.65 -16.47 3.45
C LEU A 5 8.45 -16.53 2.14
N ASN A 6 9.27 -17.57 1.95
CA ASN A 6 10.07 -17.72 0.74
C ASN A 6 9.22 -17.84 -0.54
N TRP A 7 8.00 -18.33 -0.42
CA TRP A 7 7.04 -18.40 -1.53
C TRP A 7 6.20 -17.14 -1.73
N GLY A 8 6.36 -16.13 -0.87
CA GLY A 8 5.58 -14.91 -0.95
C GLY A 8 4.12 -15.06 -0.50
N LEU A 9 3.78 -16.14 0.22
CA LEU A 9 2.43 -16.36 0.76
C LEU A 9 2.15 -15.51 1.99
N ILE A 10 3.18 -15.16 2.75
CA ILE A 10 3.11 -14.29 3.92
C ILE A 10 4.19 -13.22 3.82
N TRP A 11 3.97 -12.11 4.50
CA TRP A 11 4.85 -10.94 4.46
C TRP A 11 6.13 -11.14 5.28
N GLU A 12 6.01 -11.65 6.51
CA GLU A 12 7.11 -11.75 7.46
C GLU A 12 6.90 -12.91 8.43
N VAL A 13 7.99 -13.37 9.01
CA VAL A 13 8.01 -14.35 10.12
C VAL A 13 8.75 -13.72 11.28
N TYR A 14 8.11 -13.69 12.42
CA TYR A 14 8.69 -13.18 13.66
C TYR A 14 8.96 -14.35 14.61
N GLU A 15 10.04 -14.27 15.36
CA GLU A 15 10.25 -15.13 16.52
C GLU A 15 9.22 -14.79 17.61
N ASN A 16 8.86 -15.77 18.46
CA ASN A 16 7.82 -15.59 19.46
C ASN A 16 8.04 -14.38 20.36
N ASP A 17 9.26 -14.14 20.78
CA ASP A 17 9.62 -13.05 21.69
C ASP A 17 9.52 -11.66 21.05
N GLY A 18 9.57 -11.60 19.71
CA GLY A 18 9.48 -10.36 18.94
C GLY A 18 8.17 -10.16 18.20
N PHE A 19 7.23 -11.11 18.29
CA PHE A 19 6.01 -11.11 17.48
C PHE A 19 5.15 -9.87 17.72
N ASP A 20 4.77 -9.61 18.94
CA ASP A 20 3.87 -8.48 19.27
C ASP A 20 4.47 -7.14 18.86
N GLN A 21 5.76 -6.94 19.18
CA GLN A 21 6.46 -5.71 18.81
C GLN A 21 6.56 -5.54 17.29
N GLY A 22 6.93 -6.59 16.57
CA GLY A 22 7.06 -6.55 15.11
C GLY A 22 5.72 -6.29 14.40
N VAL A 23 4.63 -6.85 14.91
CA VAL A 23 3.27 -6.59 14.39
C VAL A 23 2.84 -5.15 14.63
N ILE A 24 3.10 -4.60 15.83
CA ILE A 24 2.79 -3.21 16.15
C ILE A 24 3.58 -2.26 15.23
N GLU A 25 4.87 -2.45 15.10
CA GLU A 25 5.73 -1.64 14.22
C GLU A 25 5.27 -1.67 12.75
N LEU A 26 4.85 -2.85 12.26
CA LEU A 26 4.29 -2.97 10.92
C LEU A 26 2.97 -2.21 10.79
N ALA A 27 2.08 -2.31 11.78
CA ALA A 27 0.79 -1.63 11.78
C ALA A 27 0.96 -0.10 11.83
N GLU A 28 1.86 0.41 12.65
CA GLU A 28 2.20 1.84 12.74
C GLU A 28 2.77 2.36 11.40
N ARG A 29 3.70 1.62 10.80
CA ARG A 29 4.26 1.95 9.49
C ARG A 29 3.21 1.98 8.39
N LEU A 30 2.22 1.08 8.42
CA LEU A 30 1.10 1.08 7.48
C LEU A 30 0.14 2.24 7.75
N ALA A 31 -0.10 2.60 9.01
CA ALA A 31 -0.95 3.72 9.40
C ALA A 31 -0.37 5.08 8.97
N GLU A 32 0.95 5.20 8.83
CA GLU A 32 1.61 6.40 8.31
C GLU A 32 1.48 6.57 6.79
N GLN A 33 0.98 5.56 6.07
CA GLN A 33 0.80 5.62 4.63
C GLN A 33 -0.50 6.35 4.25
N PRO A 34 -0.60 6.89 3.03
CA PRO A 34 -1.83 7.55 2.57
C PRO A 34 -2.98 6.53 2.46
N SER A 35 -3.88 6.51 3.43
CA SER A 35 -4.98 5.56 3.55
C SER A 35 -5.87 5.50 2.31
N SER A 36 -6.10 6.65 1.67
CA SER A 36 -6.83 6.75 0.40
C SER A 36 -6.15 5.96 -0.72
N SER A 37 -4.84 6.09 -0.88
CA SER A 37 -4.07 5.35 -1.91
C SER A 37 -4.09 3.84 -1.65
N ILE A 38 -3.91 3.41 -0.40
CA ILE A 38 -4.02 1.99 -0.02
C ILE A 38 -5.41 1.44 -0.35
N SER A 39 -6.47 2.21 -0.09
CA SER A 39 -7.84 1.83 -0.44
C SER A 39 -8.01 1.60 -1.95
N LEU A 40 -7.46 2.48 -2.78
CA LEU A 40 -7.50 2.33 -4.24
C LEU A 40 -6.70 1.11 -4.73
N ILE A 41 -5.52 0.84 -4.15
CA ILE A 41 -4.73 -0.36 -4.44
C ILE A 41 -5.52 -1.63 -4.10
N LYS A 42 -6.12 -1.69 -2.92
CA LYS A 42 -6.95 -2.83 -2.50
C LYS A 42 -8.13 -3.03 -3.44
N LYS A 43 -8.78 -1.96 -3.90
CA LYS A 43 -9.86 -2.03 -4.89
C LYS A 43 -9.36 -2.63 -6.21
N ALA A 44 -8.23 -2.18 -6.73
CA ALA A 44 -7.64 -2.74 -7.95
C ALA A 44 -7.33 -4.23 -7.82
N LEU A 45 -6.68 -4.63 -6.72
CA LEU A 45 -6.30 -6.02 -6.48
C LEU A 45 -7.51 -6.93 -6.29
N ASN A 46 -8.54 -6.51 -5.57
CA ASN A 46 -9.72 -7.32 -5.29
C ASN A 46 -10.55 -7.62 -6.54
N THR A 47 -10.48 -6.78 -7.56
CA THR A 47 -11.21 -6.97 -8.81
C THR A 47 -10.38 -7.63 -9.91
N ALA A 48 -9.06 -7.66 -9.77
CA ALA A 48 -8.15 -8.12 -10.82
C ALA A 48 -8.42 -9.56 -11.31
N SER A 49 -8.85 -10.46 -10.41
CA SER A 49 -9.16 -11.84 -10.77
C SER A 49 -10.47 -12.02 -11.58
N GLN A 50 -11.30 -10.99 -11.62
CA GLN A 50 -12.61 -11.01 -12.28
C GLN A 50 -12.62 -10.22 -13.60
N ASN A 51 -11.65 -9.31 -13.76
CA ASN A 51 -11.54 -8.44 -14.91
C ASN A 51 -10.74 -9.09 -16.03
N THR A 52 -11.09 -8.80 -17.28
CA THR A 52 -10.18 -8.95 -18.41
C THR A 52 -9.04 -7.95 -18.28
N LEU A 53 -7.94 -8.15 -19.00
CA LEU A 53 -6.81 -7.21 -19.01
C LEU A 53 -7.25 -5.79 -19.38
N ALA A 54 -8.12 -5.64 -20.38
CA ALA A 54 -8.59 -4.33 -20.82
C ALA A 54 -9.41 -3.62 -19.73
N GLU A 55 -10.30 -4.35 -19.06
CA GLU A 55 -11.10 -3.82 -17.94
C GLU A 55 -10.22 -3.45 -16.75
N GLN A 56 -9.22 -4.27 -16.44
CA GLN A 56 -8.30 -3.98 -15.36
C GLN A 56 -7.47 -2.72 -15.63
N LEU A 57 -6.91 -2.59 -16.83
CA LEU A 57 -6.14 -1.40 -17.23
C LEU A 57 -7.01 -0.13 -17.20
N GLN A 58 -8.27 -0.22 -17.62
CA GLN A 58 -9.21 0.89 -17.54
C GLN A 58 -9.50 1.29 -16.09
N LEU A 59 -9.74 0.31 -15.20
CA LEU A 59 -9.95 0.54 -13.79
C LEU A 59 -8.70 1.19 -13.15
N GLU A 60 -7.52 0.65 -13.37
CA GLU A 60 -6.27 1.17 -12.81
C GLU A 60 -6.00 2.60 -13.27
N ARG A 61 -6.25 2.92 -14.54
CA ARG A 61 -6.17 4.29 -15.06
C ARG A 61 -7.07 5.25 -14.30
N GLU A 62 -8.31 4.86 -14.02
CA GLU A 62 -9.26 5.70 -13.27
C GLU A 62 -8.84 5.85 -11.81
N LEU A 63 -8.41 4.78 -11.15
CA LEU A 63 -7.92 4.82 -9.78
C LEU A 63 -6.66 5.69 -9.66
N GLN A 64 -5.77 5.60 -10.64
CA GLN A 64 -4.57 6.44 -10.71
C GLN A 64 -4.94 7.94 -10.89
N ARG A 65 -5.95 8.24 -11.72
CA ARG A 65 -6.45 9.60 -11.88
C ARG A 65 -6.99 10.16 -10.57
N ILE A 66 -7.76 9.36 -9.82
CA ILE A 66 -8.30 9.74 -8.51
C ILE A 66 -7.14 9.99 -7.53
N ALA A 67 -6.19 9.07 -7.45
CA ALA A 67 -5.02 9.21 -6.58
C ALA A 67 -4.22 10.47 -6.87
N GLY A 68 -3.97 10.76 -8.17
CA GLY A 68 -3.21 11.93 -8.61
C GLY A 68 -3.87 13.29 -8.33
N GLN A 69 -5.16 13.31 -8.04
CA GLN A 69 -5.89 14.52 -7.66
C GLN A 69 -6.00 14.71 -6.13
N SER A 70 -5.53 13.75 -5.34
CA SER A 70 -5.60 13.80 -3.89
C SER A 70 -4.59 14.77 -3.28
N ASP A 71 -4.90 15.27 -2.08
CA ASP A 71 -3.96 16.10 -1.33
C ASP A 71 -2.74 15.29 -0.87
N ASN A 72 -2.91 14.00 -0.60
CA ASN A 72 -1.79 13.10 -0.31
C ASN A 72 -0.80 12.98 -1.48
N TYR A 73 -1.27 13.01 -2.73
CA TYR A 73 -0.38 13.06 -3.89
C TYR A 73 0.45 14.36 -3.91
N LYS A 74 -0.20 15.50 -3.69
CA LYS A 74 0.47 16.81 -3.63
C LYS A 74 1.51 16.85 -2.51
N GLU A 75 1.15 16.35 -1.33
CA GLU A 75 2.06 16.22 -0.19
C GLU A 75 3.25 15.30 -0.53
N GLY A 76 3.00 14.15 -1.12
CA GLY A 76 4.06 13.22 -1.53
C GLY A 76 5.07 13.86 -2.50
N VAL A 77 4.57 14.61 -3.48
CA VAL A 77 5.42 15.34 -4.45
C VAL A 77 6.21 16.45 -3.75
N ALA A 78 5.55 17.25 -2.90
CA ALA A 78 6.22 18.32 -2.16
C ALA A 78 7.32 17.76 -1.24
N ALA A 79 7.01 16.73 -0.47
CA ALA A 79 7.96 16.07 0.43
C ALA A 79 9.18 15.50 -0.33
N PHE A 80 8.94 14.92 -1.52
CA PHE A 80 10.02 14.41 -2.37
C PHE A 80 10.96 15.53 -2.85
N ILE A 81 10.39 16.63 -3.32
CA ILE A 81 11.17 17.79 -3.79
C ILE A 81 11.96 18.42 -2.63
N GLU A 82 11.32 18.56 -1.47
CA GLU A 82 11.89 19.18 -0.28
C GLU A 82 12.81 18.22 0.51
N LYS A 83 12.93 16.96 0.09
CA LYS A 83 13.72 15.91 0.73
C LYS A 83 13.39 15.72 2.23
N ARG A 84 12.12 15.77 2.56
CA ARG A 84 11.58 15.53 3.90
C ARG A 84 10.65 14.32 3.94
N LYS A 85 10.33 13.84 5.15
CA LYS A 85 9.27 12.83 5.32
C LYS A 85 7.91 13.45 4.95
N ALA A 86 7.12 12.72 4.16
CA ALA A 86 5.75 13.12 3.87
C ALA A 86 4.85 12.91 5.10
N ASN A 87 3.86 13.78 5.25
CA ASN A 87 2.85 13.70 6.31
C ASN A 87 1.47 13.50 5.66
N PHE A 88 1.05 12.26 5.55
CA PHE A 88 -0.22 11.89 4.93
C PHE A 88 -1.40 11.96 5.90
N ASN A 89 -2.56 12.31 5.37
CA ASN A 89 -3.83 12.35 6.10
C ASN A 89 -4.65 11.07 5.88
#